data_6d0cf0b13480f27f7ce4d5db57ae3713
#
_entry.id   6d0cf0b13480f27f7ce4d5db57ae3713
#
_cell.length_a   1.000
_cell.length_b   1.000
_cell.length_c   1.000
_cell.angle_alpha   90.00
_cell.angle_beta   90.00
_cell.angle_gamma   90.00
#
_symmetry.space_group_name_H-M   'P 1'
#
loop_
_entity.id
_entity.type
_entity.pdbx_description
1 polymer ?
#
loop_
_entity_poly.entity_id
_entity_poly.type
_entity_poly.pdbx_seq_one_letter_code
_entity_poly.pdbx_strand_id
1 'polypeptide(L)'
;IRKAANRDINRRRHSVVEEYIVQHPDEDATATLVLDVNMDRVVPVIRKLSPAVRNGRFKGYLDMWQEAFERMAVMRKARKEVADTAKVGAMAPDFSLPTPQGDTLTLSSLQGKYVLLDFWGSWCTWCIKGFPKMKECYAQYGDRIEFVGIDCNDKAEKWKQALEKYQLPWPQVR
;
A
#
# COMPACT_ATOMS: atom_id res chain seq x y z
N ILE A 1 25.39 -15.77 -2.06
CA ILE A 1 26.30 -15.33 -3.14
C ILE A 1 25.50 -14.95 -4.40
N ARG A 2 24.64 -15.83 -4.96
CA ARG A 2 23.90 -15.58 -6.23
C ARG A 2 22.95 -14.36 -6.16
N LYS A 3 22.25 -14.11 -5.02
CA LYS A 3 21.37 -12.95 -4.85
C LYS A 3 22.13 -11.61 -4.75
N ALA A 4 23.37 -11.62 -4.25
CA ALA A 4 24.21 -10.43 -4.17
C ALA A 4 24.75 -10.06 -5.55
N ALA A 5 25.24 -11.03 -6.31
CA ALA A 5 25.73 -10.83 -7.68
C ALA A 5 24.62 -10.26 -8.60
N ASN A 6 23.39 -10.82 -8.53
CA ASN A 6 22.28 -10.31 -9.33
C ASN A 6 21.90 -8.86 -8.94
N ARG A 7 22.00 -8.47 -7.65
CA ARG A 7 21.77 -7.09 -7.23
C ARG A 7 22.82 -6.13 -7.81
N ASP A 8 24.08 -6.54 -7.85
CA ASP A 8 25.14 -5.71 -8.41
C ASP A 8 25.01 -5.54 -9.93
N ILE A 9 24.67 -6.61 -10.65
CA ILE A 9 24.40 -6.55 -12.09
C ILE A 9 23.25 -5.59 -12.38
N ASN A 10 22.12 -5.72 -11.67
CA ASN A 10 20.96 -4.83 -11.86
C ASN A 10 21.30 -3.37 -11.52
N ARG A 11 22.06 -3.13 -10.46
CA ARG A 11 22.48 -1.77 -10.09
C ARG A 11 23.33 -1.13 -11.19
N ARG A 12 24.30 -1.87 -11.74
CA ARG A 12 25.13 -1.39 -12.84
C ARG A 12 24.32 -1.14 -14.11
N ARG A 13 23.40 -2.05 -14.46
CA ARG A 13 22.49 -1.85 -15.60
C ARG A 13 21.67 -0.57 -15.45
N HIS A 14 21.03 -0.38 -14.30
CA HIS A 14 20.24 0.83 -14.05
C HIS A 14 21.09 2.11 -14.12
N SER A 15 22.33 2.09 -13.61
CA SER A 15 23.23 3.24 -13.67
C SER A 15 23.63 3.60 -15.11
N VAL A 16 23.98 2.60 -15.92
CA VAL A 16 24.34 2.79 -17.33
C VAL A 16 23.17 3.35 -18.13
N VAL A 17 21.96 2.80 -17.92
CA VAL A 17 20.75 3.28 -18.61
C VAL A 17 20.43 4.72 -18.20
N GLU A 18 20.50 5.05 -16.90
CA GLU A 18 20.28 6.41 -16.43
C GLU A 18 21.27 7.40 -17.03
N GLU A 19 22.54 7.04 -17.07
CA GLU A 19 23.60 7.86 -17.66
C GLU A 19 23.35 8.11 -19.15
N TYR A 20 22.98 7.07 -19.90
CA TYR A 20 22.63 7.17 -21.32
C TYR A 20 21.48 8.14 -21.54
N ILE A 21 20.37 8.00 -20.80
CA ILE A 21 19.21 8.89 -20.93
C ILE A 21 19.60 10.36 -20.66
N VAL A 22 20.44 10.60 -19.66
CA VAL A 22 20.89 11.95 -19.29
C VAL A 22 21.80 12.56 -20.36
N GLN A 23 22.61 11.75 -21.04
CA GLN A 23 23.48 12.20 -22.12
C GLN A 23 22.72 12.40 -23.44
N HIS A 24 21.58 11.74 -23.63
CA HIS A 24 20.78 11.76 -24.86
C HIS A 24 19.33 12.20 -24.64
N PRO A 25 19.07 13.36 -23.98
CA PRO A 25 17.72 13.78 -23.55
C PRO A 25 16.77 14.10 -24.70
N ASP A 26 17.30 14.32 -25.91
CA ASP A 26 16.57 14.71 -27.11
C ASP A 26 16.19 13.52 -28.00
N GLU A 27 16.62 12.31 -27.66
CA GLU A 27 16.31 11.10 -28.42
C GLU A 27 15.01 10.46 -27.96
N ASP A 28 14.08 10.22 -28.86
CA ASP A 28 12.81 9.54 -28.59
C ASP A 28 13.00 8.15 -27.97
N ALA A 29 14.07 7.45 -28.30
CA ALA A 29 14.41 6.14 -27.74
C ALA A 29 14.57 6.18 -26.23
N THR A 30 15.06 7.27 -25.65
CA THR A 30 15.25 7.42 -24.21
C THR A 30 13.92 7.39 -23.42
N ALA A 31 12.81 7.81 -24.02
CA ALA A 31 11.50 7.71 -23.41
C ALA A 31 11.10 6.25 -23.11
N THR A 32 11.55 5.29 -23.90
CA THR A 32 11.24 3.87 -23.68
C THR A 32 12.11 3.23 -22.60
N LEU A 33 13.26 3.83 -22.30
CA LEU A 33 14.23 3.34 -21.31
C LEU A 33 13.94 3.80 -19.87
N VAL A 34 12.99 4.71 -19.66
CA VAL A 34 12.72 5.30 -18.32
C VAL A 34 12.33 4.26 -17.26
N LEU A 35 11.84 3.10 -17.65
CA LEU A 35 11.51 2.01 -16.72
C LEU A 35 12.69 1.06 -16.44
N ASP A 36 13.77 1.19 -17.19
CA ASP A 36 15.00 0.41 -16.99
C ASP A 36 15.99 1.05 -15.99
N VAL A 37 15.61 2.17 -15.37
CA VAL A 37 16.33 2.76 -14.24
C VAL A 37 15.79 2.26 -12.91
N ASN A 38 16.44 2.64 -11.82
CA ASN A 38 15.91 2.36 -10.47
C ASN A 38 14.55 3.07 -10.29
N MET A 39 13.60 2.39 -9.65
CA MET A 39 12.23 2.92 -9.43
C MET A 39 12.20 4.32 -8.82
N ASP A 40 13.14 4.63 -7.92
CA ASP A 40 13.23 5.95 -7.28
C ASP A 40 13.79 7.02 -8.24
N ARG A 41 14.33 6.61 -9.37
CA ARG A 41 14.94 7.47 -10.39
C ARG A 41 14.03 7.74 -11.59
N VAL A 42 12.93 6.99 -11.75
CA VAL A 42 12.03 7.12 -12.91
C VAL A 42 11.54 8.55 -13.08
N VAL A 43 10.92 9.17 -12.07
CA VAL A 43 10.43 10.55 -12.16
C VAL A 43 11.56 11.57 -12.36
N PRO A 44 12.66 11.53 -11.57
CA PRO A 44 13.82 12.39 -11.84
C PRO A 44 14.36 12.29 -13.26
N VAL A 45 14.40 11.10 -13.85
CA VAL A 45 14.92 10.87 -15.21
C VAL A 45 13.93 11.40 -16.27
N ILE A 46 12.63 11.14 -16.13
CA ILE A 46 11.60 11.72 -17.03
C ILE A 46 11.72 13.26 -17.08
N ARG A 47 11.97 13.90 -15.94
CA ARG A 47 12.13 15.37 -15.87
C ARG A 47 13.39 15.90 -16.56
N LYS A 48 14.39 15.04 -16.80
CA LYS A 48 15.61 15.39 -17.53
C LYS A 48 15.48 15.26 -19.05
N LEU A 49 14.47 14.55 -19.54
CA LEU A 49 14.18 14.47 -20.97
C LEU A 49 13.85 15.88 -21.50
N SER A 50 14.22 16.14 -22.74
CA SER A 50 13.92 17.43 -23.38
C SER A 50 12.42 17.67 -23.52
N PRO A 51 11.97 18.92 -23.62
CA PRO A 51 10.57 19.25 -23.88
C PRO A 51 10.04 18.59 -25.15
N ALA A 52 10.86 18.41 -26.18
CA ALA A 52 10.49 17.75 -27.43
C ALA A 52 10.11 16.28 -27.20
N VAL A 53 10.91 15.54 -26.47
CA VAL A 53 10.63 14.14 -26.13
C VAL A 53 9.46 14.01 -25.17
N ARG A 54 9.40 14.84 -24.10
CA ARG A 54 8.32 14.78 -23.10
C ARG A 54 6.94 15.11 -23.68
N ASN A 55 6.87 16.02 -24.65
CA ASN A 55 5.62 16.44 -25.27
C ASN A 55 5.40 15.80 -26.65
N GLY A 56 6.32 14.95 -27.10
CA GLY A 56 6.27 14.23 -28.35
C GLY A 56 5.35 13.01 -28.33
N ARG A 57 5.64 12.06 -29.21
CA ARG A 57 4.81 10.83 -29.41
C ARG A 57 4.69 9.94 -28.16
N PHE A 58 5.60 10.05 -27.19
CA PHE A 58 5.60 9.27 -25.96
C PHE A 58 4.96 10.01 -24.77
N LYS A 59 4.38 11.19 -24.97
CA LYS A 59 3.81 12.01 -23.88
C LYS A 59 2.87 11.22 -22.98
N GLY A 60 1.87 10.57 -23.54
CA GLY A 60 0.89 9.80 -22.75
C GLY A 60 1.52 8.65 -21.94
N TYR A 61 2.53 8.00 -22.50
CA TYR A 61 3.31 6.96 -21.82
C TYR A 61 4.11 7.53 -20.63
N LEU A 62 4.81 8.64 -20.84
CA LEU A 62 5.62 9.29 -19.81
C LEU A 62 4.75 9.87 -18.69
N ASP A 63 3.63 10.54 -19.01
CA ASP A 63 2.68 11.10 -18.05
C ASP A 63 2.10 9.98 -17.16
N MET A 64 1.64 8.88 -17.76
CA MET A 64 1.10 7.74 -17.00
C MET A 64 2.10 7.20 -15.98
N TRP A 65 3.36 6.99 -16.39
CA TRP A 65 4.39 6.46 -15.48
C TRP A 65 4.83 7.49 -14.45
N GLN A 66 4.95 8.76 -14.83
CA GLN A 66 5.27 9.82 -13.89
C GLN A 66 4.24 9.87 -12.76
N GLU A 67 2.94 9.94 -13.09
CA GLU A 67 1.87 9.94 -12.10
C GLU A 67 1.85 8.67 -11.23
N ALA A 68 2.07 7.50 -11.85
CA ALA A 68 2.11 6.24 -11.10
C ALA A 68 3.24 6.21 -10.08
N PHE A 69 4.45 6.63 -10.47
CA PHE A 69 5.61 6.64 -9.57
C PHE A 69 5.54 7.76 -8.54
N GLU A 70 4.96 8.92 -8.85
CA GLU A 70 4.71 10.00 -7.88
C GLU A 70 3.73 9.52 -6.80
N ARG A 71 2.62 8.88 -7.18
CA ARG A 71 1.68 8.26 -6.22
C ARG A 71 2.35 7.20 -5.36
N MET A 72 3.17 6.32 -5.95
CA MET A 72 3.91 5.31 -5.19
C MET A 72 4.91 5.93 -4.21
N ALA A 73 5.57 7.02 -4.58
CA ALA A 73 6.51 7.72 -3.70
C ALA A 73 5.82 8.32 -2.47
N VAL A 74 4.63 8.94 -2.66
CA VAL A 74 3.80 9.47 -1.56
C VAL A 74 3.38 8.33 -0.63
N MET A 75 2.85 7.23 -1.18
CA MET A 75 2.45 6.06 -0.38
C MET A 75 3.62 5.43 0.38
N ARG A 76 4.81 5.36 -0.24
CA ARG A 76 6.01 4.83 0.39
C ARG A 76 6.47 5.70 1.56
N LYS A 77 6.42 7.04 1.39
CA LYS A 77 6.74 7.99 2.45
C LYS A 77 5.78 7.83 3.64
N ALA A 78 4.47 7.86 3.38
CA ALA A 78 3.45 7.66 4.39
C ALA A 78 3.61 6.31 5.11
N ARG A 79 3.86 5.22 4.36
CA ARG A 79 4.11 3.90 4.94
C ARG A 79 5.35 3.85 5.84
N LYS A 80 6.41 4.56 5.47
CA LYS A 80 7.62 4.65 6.28
C LYS A 80 7.35 5.41 7.57
N GLU A 81 6.66 6.54 7.51
CA GLU A 81 6.28 7.33 8.68
C GLU A 81 5.43 6.51 9.66
N VAL A 82 4.43 5.77 9.14
CA VAL A 82 3.60 4.86 9.95
C VAL A 82 4.43 3.71 10.52
N ALA A 83 5.33 3.10 9.73
CA ALA A 83 6.18 2.00 10.22
C ALA A 83 7.15 2.44 11.32
N ASP A 84 7.58 3.70 11.29
CA ASP A 84 8.45 4.26 12.34
C ASP A 84 7.68 4.52 13.66
N THR A 85 6.37 4.73 13.60
CA THR A 85 5.50 4.92 14.78
C THR A 85 4.86 3.61 15.28
N ALA A 86 4.54 2.66 14.39
CA ALA A 86 3.91 1.39 14.73
C ALA A 86 4.94 0.33 15.18
N LYS A 87 5.59 0.55 16.31
CA LYS A 87 6.57 -0.38 16.92
C LYS A 87 5.97 -1.03 18.16
N VAL A 88 6.43 -2.25 18.46
CA VAL A 88 6.06 -2.91 19.71
C VAL A 88 6.43 -2.02 20.89
N GLY A 89 5.48 -1.78 21.79
CA GLY A 89 5.62 -0.90 22.96
C GLY A 89 5.38 0.59 22.68
N ALA A 90 5.16 0.99 21.39
CA ALA A 90 4.72 2.35 21.07
C ALA A 90 3.19 2.49 21.21
N MET A 91 2.73 3.72 21.44
CA MET A 91 1.30 4.05 21.36
C MET A 91 0.81 3.81 19.94
N ALA A 92 -0.26 3.02 19.78
CA ALA A 92 -0.90 2.83 18.47
C ALA A 92 -1.46 4.16 17.95
N PRO A 93 -1.30 4.46 16.65
CA PRO A 93 -1.96 5.63 16.04
C PRO A 93 -3.48 5.52 16.23
N ASP A 94 -4.11 6.60 16.71
CA ASP A 94 -5.56 6.64 16.86
C ASP A 94 -6.25 6.77 15.51
N PHE A 95 -7.47 6.25 15.42
CA PHE A 95 -8.34 6.41 14.25
C PHE A 95 -9.80 6.51 14.69
N SER A 96 -10.61 7.13 13.86
CA SER A 96 -12.07 7.16 13.97
C SER A 96 -12.65 6.74 12.63
N LEU A 97 -13.32 5.59 12.58
CA LEU A 97 -13.85 5.01 11.35
C LEU A 97 -15.35 4.68 11.51
N PRO A 98 -16.15 4.84 10.43
CA PRO A 98 -17.57 4.51 10.47
C PRO A 98 -17.82 3.01 10.53
N THR A 99 -18.84 2.63 11.28
CA THR A 99 -19.39 1.27 11.31
C THR A 99 -20.39 1.05 10.17
N PRO A 100 -20.80 -0.20 9.88
CA PRO A 100 -21.86 -0.48 8.90
C PRO A 100 -23.21 0.17 9.23
N GLN A 101 -23.46 0.47 10.50
CA GLN A 101 -24.68 1.10 11.00
C GLN A 101 -24.66 2.64 10.88
N GLY A 102 -23.49 3.23 10.58
CA GLY A 102 -23.31 4.68 10.46
C GLY A 102 -22.77 5.35 11.71
N ASP A 103 -22.57 4.60 12.80
CA ASP A 103 -21.88 5.09 13.99
C ASP A 103 -20.37 5.20 13.73
N THR A 104 -19.64 5.83 14.65
CA THR A 104 -18.18 5.94 14.58
C THR A 104 -17.53 5.17 15.72
N LEU A 105 -16.56 4.30 15.39
CA LEU A 105 -15.71 3.67 16.37
C LEU A 105 -14.33 4.35 16.35
N THR A 106 -13.90 4.81 17.52
CA THR A 106 -12.58 5.42 17.73
C THR A 106 -11.72 4.46 18.54
N LEU A 107 -10.48 4.19 18.08
CA LEU A 107 -9.59 3.24 18.77
C LEU A 107 -9.32 3.63 20.22
N SER A 108 -9.11 4.92 20.49
CA SER A 108 -8.86 5.41 21.86
C SER A 108 -10.04 5.20 22.82
N SER A 109 -11.28 5.02 22.33
CA SER A 109 -12.43 4.68 23.15
C SER A 109 -12.37 3.28 23.76
N LEU A 110 -11.48 2.42 23.25
CA LEU A 110 -11.25 1.05 23.70
C LEU A 110 -10.06 0.93 24.69
N GLN A 111 -9.49 2.07 25.12
CA GLN A 111 -8.38 2.07 26.08
C GLN A 111 -8.75 1.36 27.39
N GLY A 112 -7.77 0.67 27.98
CA GLY A 112 -7.97 -0.14 29.19
C GLY A 112 -8.29 -1.60 28.91
N LYS A 113 -8.49 -1.98 27.63
CA LYS A 113 -8.65 -3.36 27.19
C LYS A 113 -7.53 -3.76 26.22
N TYR A 114 -7.31 -5.07 26.08
CA TYR A 114 -6.56 -5.58 24.94
C TYR A 114 -7.43 -5.48 23.70
N VAL A 115 -6.89 -4.93 22.59
CA VAL A 115 -7.61 -4.78 21.32
C VAL A 115 -6.89 -5.57 20.25
N LEU A 116 -7.63 -6.45 19.55
CA LEU A 116 -7.16 -7.16 18.37
C LEU A 116 -7.75 -6.48 17.14
N LEU A 117 -6.88 -5.90 16.32
CA LEU A 117 -7.27 -5.29 15.03
C LEU A 117 -7.07 -6.32 13.91
N ASP A 118 -8.16 -6.73 13.27
CA ASP A 118 -8.17 -7.65 12.13
C ASP A 118 -8.32 -6.85 10.82
N PHE A 119 -7.22 -6.71 10.08
CA PHE A 119 -7.21 -6.03 8.78
C PHE A 119 -7.58 -7.01 7.68
N TRP A 120 -8.76 -6.86 7.07
CA TRP A 120 -9.27 -7.80 6.08
C TRP A 120 -10.01 -7.12 4.91
N GLY A 121 -10.41 -7.90 3.91
CA GLY A 121 -11.26 -7.46 2.81
C GLY A 121 -11.90 -8.66 2.12
N SER A 122 -12.98 -8.46 1.37
CA SER A 122 -13.71 -9.54 0.66
C SER A 122 -12.85 -10.29 -0.36
N TRP A 123 -11.77 -9.67 -0.80
CA TRP A 123 -10.76 -10.20 -1.71
C TRP A 123 -9.65 -11.00 -1.01
N CYS A 124 -9.57 -10.92 0.32
CA CYS A 124 -8.51 -11.57 1.10
C CYS A 124 -8.87 -13.03 1.44
N THR A 125 -8.57 -13.94 0.57
CA THR A 125 -8.86 -15.38 0.75
C THR A 125 -8.27 -15.95 2.06
N TRP A 126 -7.09 -15.51 2.46
CA TRP A 126 -6.44 -15.97 3.68
C TRP A 126 -7.13 -15.43 4.95
N CYS A 127 -7.60 -14.18 4.92
CA CYS A 127 -8.37 -13.62 6.02
C CYS A 127 -9.66 -14.40 6.22
N ILE A 128 -10.39 -14.66 5.12
CA ILE A 128 -11.65 -15.41 5.11
C ILE A 128 -11.46 -16.84 5.65
N LYS A 129 -10.37 -17.52 5.27
CA LYS A 129 -10.03 -18.85 5.81
C LYS A 129 -9.74 -18.81 7.30
N GLY A 130 -9.31 -17.69 7.85
CA GLY A 130 -9.04 -17.48 9.27
C GLY A 130 -10.31 -17.24 10.13
N PHE A 131 -11.42 -16.81 9.53
CA PHE A 131 -12.64 -16.44 10.27
C PHE A 131 -13.21 -17.52 11.19
N PRO A 132 -13.27 -18.81 10.80
CA PRO A 132 -13.73 -19.84 11.74
C PRO A 132 -12.90 -19.85 13.03
N LYS A 133 -11.56 -19.80 12.90
CA LYS A 133 -10.68 -19.78 14.07
C LYS A 133 -10.80 -18.49 14.88
N MET A 134 -10.96 -17.34 14.21
CA MET A 134 -11.22 -16.06 14.86
C MET A 134 -12.53 -16.07 15.66
N LYS A 135 -13.60 -16.67 15.13
CA LYS A 135 -14.88 -16.82 15.85
C LYS A 135 -14.74 -17.69 17.11
N GLU A 136 -13.98 -18.77 17.03
CA GLU A 136 -13.66 -19.59 18.22
C GLU A 136 -12.90 -18.75 19.27
N CYS A 137 -11.88 -18.00 18.84
CA CYS A 137 -11.14 -17.11 19.74
C CYS A 137 -12.03 -16.01 20.34
N TYR A 138 -12.91 -15.41 19.55
CA TYR A 138 -13.85 -14.41 20.03
C TYR A 138 -14.82 -15.00 21.07
N ALA A 139 -15.37 -16.18 20.81
CA ALA A 139 -16.24 -16.87 21.77
C ALA A 139 -15.53 -17.19 23.09
N GLN A 140 -14.22 -17.44 23.05
CA GLN A 140 -13.43 -17.79 24.24
C GLN A 140 -12.90 -16.57 25.00
N TYR A 141 -12.58 -15.47 24.30
CA TYR A 141 -11.81 -14.35 24.86
C TYR A 141 -12.47 -12.98 24.67
N GLY A 142 -13.63 -12.89 23.99
CA GLY A 142 -14.28 -11.61 23.66
C GLY A 142 -14.76 -10.80 24.87
N ASP A 143 -14.82 -11.41 26.05
CA ASP A 143 -15.05 -10.73 27.33
C ASP A 143 -13.81 -9.94 27.82
N ARG A 144 -12.59 -10.35 27.42
CA ARG A 144 -11.32 -9.78 27.87
C ARG A 144 -10.55 -9.05 26.76
N ILE A 145 -10.79 -9.40 25.50
CA ILE A 145 -10.13 -8.84 24.33
C ILE A 145 -11.21 -8.26 23.43
N GLU A 146 -11.11 -6.98 23.11
CA GLU A 146 -11.93 -6.35 22.10
C GLU A 146 -11.42 -6.70 20.70
N PHE A 147 -12.30 -7.18 19.83
CA PHE A 147 -11.97 -7.47 18.43
C PHE A 147 -12.56 -6.38 17.55
N VAL A 148 -11.81 -5.88 16.59
CA VAL A 148 -12.28 -4.89 15.62
C VAL A 148 -11.80 -5.30 14.23
N GLY A 149 -12.73 -5.54 13.31
CA GLY A 149 -12.41 -5.78 11.90
C GLY A 149 -12.30 -4.45 11.14
N ILE A 150 -11.22 -4.28 10.40
CA ILE A 150 -10.94 -3.07 9.62
C ILE A 150 -10.92 -3.43 8.14
N ASP A 151 -11.80 -2.78 7.36
CA ASP A 151 -11.81 -2.93 5.90
C ASP A 151 -10.54 -2.37 5.26
N CYS A 152 -9.90 -3.18 4.42
CA CYS A 152 -8.71 -2.83 3.67
C CYS A 152 -9.04 -2.49 2.20
N ASN A 153 -9.64 -1.32 1.96
CA ASN A 153 -9.87 -0.79 0.62
C ASN A 153 -10.78 -1.66 -0.26
N ASP A 154 -11.84 -2.21 0.31
CA ASP A 154 -12.86 -2.94 -0.44
C ASP A 154 -13.85 -1.98 -1.13
N LYS A 155 -14.61 -2.46 -2.09
CA LYS A 155 -15.79 -1.75 -2.59
C LYS A 155 -16.91 -1.86 -1.55
N ALA A 156 -17.62 -0.76 -1.27
CA ALA A 156 -18.65 -0.71 -0.21
C ALA A 156 -19.66 -1.85 -0.30
N GLU A 157 -20.16 -2.12 -1.50
CA GLU A 157 -21.16 -3.18 -1.76
C GLU A 157 -20.57 -4.57 -1.52
N LYS A 158 -19.32 -4.81 -1.92
CA LYS A 158 -18.65 -6.11 -1.70
C LYS A 158 -18.37 -6.35 -0.23
N TRP A 159 -17.96 -5.32 0.48
CA TRP A 159 -17.74 -5.39 1.92
C TRP A 159 -19.05 -5.72 2.66
N LYS A 160 -20.15 -5.01 2.36
CA LYS A 160 -21.48 -5.30 2.95
C LYS A 160 -21.91 -6.74 2.69
N GLN A 161 -21.82 -7.21 1.45
CA GLN A 161 -22.13 -8.59 1.10
C GLN A 161 -21.26 -9.60 1.88
N ALA A 162 -19.98 -9.29 2.07
CA ALA A 162 -19.08 -10.13 2.84
C ALA A 162 -19.46 -10.16 4.34
N LEU A 163 -19.82 -9.02 4.94
CA LEU A 163 -20.32 -8.96 6.31
C LEU A 163 -21.59 -9.81 6.50
N GLU A 164 -22.54 -9.69 5.60
CA GLU A 164 -23.76 -10.51 5.60
C GLU A 164 -23.45 -12.00 5.47
N LYS A 165 -22.53 -12.35 4.57
CA LYS A 165 -22.14 -13.75 4.31
C LYS A 165 -21.39 -14.36 5.49
N TYR A 166 -20.42 -13.66 6.06
CA TYR A 166 -19.52 -14.23 7.07
C TYR A 166 -19.98 -13.99 8.50
N GLN A 167 -20.90 -13.06 8.74
CA GLN A 167 -21.52 -12.78 10.04
C GLN A 167 -20.50 -12.75 11.18
N LEU A 168 -19.52 -11.84 11.05
CA LEU A 168 -18.48 -11.67 12.05
C LEU A 168 -19.07 -11.03 13.30
N PRO A 169 -18.94 -11.63 14.51
CA PRO A 169 -19.65 -11.20 15.71
C PRO A 169 -19.02 -9.99 16.42
N TRP A 170 -17.89 -9.49 15.95
CA TRP A 170 -17.20 -8.33 16.49
C TRP A 170 -17.41 -7.07 15.64
N PRO A 171 -17.22 -5.86 16.21
CA PRO A 171 -17.34 -4.61 15.48
C PRO A 171 -16.53 -4.55 14.20
N GLN A 172 -17.12 -3.96 13.17
CA GLN A 172 -16.51 -3.78 11.86
C GLN A 172 -16.49 -2.29 11.52
N VAL A 173 -15.37 -1.81 10.95
CA VAL A 173 -15.20 -0.42 10.54
C VAL A 173 -14.55 -0.33 9.15
N ARG A 174 -14.74 0.84 8.53
CA ARG A 174 -14.24 1.08 7.18
C ARG A 174 -13.69 2.49 7.00
#